data_1976d1180519df3331fe8cb9766fc453
#
_entry.id   1976d1180519df3331fe8cb9766fc453
#
_cell.length_a   1.000
_cell.length_b   1.000
_cell.length_c   1.000
_cell.angle_alpha   90.00
_cell.angle_beta   90.00
_cell.angle_gamma   90.00
#
_symmetry.space_group_name_H-M   'P 1'
#
loop_
_entity.id
_entity.type
_entity.pdbx_description
1 polymer ?
#
loop_
_entity_poly.entity_id
_entity_poly.type
_entity_poly.pdbx_seq_one_letter_code
_entity_poly.pdbx_strand_id
1 'polypeptide(L)'
;MMICDTHCDTLYMRALQPQKTPCVTMEAMKKGGMSLQTCTLYAGNAGMAGHPYDKAMAEYRAFEHLRDTEGWTRVDSPLEAEDGKVKILLSVEGGEIFEGKVERVHEFYGYGVRMAALTWNNENEIGHSAKSGSKEGIKPVGWEILRAMAELKMAADPSHLNEAGFWD
;
A
#
# COMPACT_ATOMS: atom_id res chain seq x y z
N MET A 1 -23.81 10.50 0.33
CA MET A 1 -22.49 11.07 -0.11
C MET A 1 -21.44 10.02 0.19
N MET A 2 -20.67 9.58 -0.81
CA MET A 2 -19.58 8.61 -0.61
C MET A 2 -18.35 9.32 -0.05
N ILE A 3 -17.75 8.75 0.99
CA ILE A 3 -16.47 9.19 1.59
C ILE A 3 -15.45 8.11 1.27
N CYS A 4 -14.36 8.51 0.60
CA CYS A 4 -13.26 7.63 0.24
C CYS A 4 -11.95 8.19 0.82
N ASP A 5 -11.21 7.35 1.51
CA ASP A 5 -9.88 7.67 2.02
C ASP A 5 -8.85 6.77 1.34
N THR A 6 -7.78 7.35 0.85
CA THR A 6 -6.79 6.68 0.01
C THR A 6 -5.60 6.11 0.78
N HIS A 7 -5.57 6.25 2.13
CA HIS A 7 -4.46 5.74 2.91
C HIS A 7 -4.78 5.50 4.38
N CYS A 8 -4.41 4.36 4.93
CA CYS A 8 -4.26 4.15 6.36
C CYS A 8 -3.31 2.99 6.69
N ASP A 9 -2.63 3.09 7.85
CA ASP A 9 -1.65 2.12 8.35
C ASP A 9 -2.25 1.11 9.34
N THR A 10 -3.55 0.87 9.29
CA THR A 10 -4.20 -0.02 10.26
C THR A 10 -3.62 -1.42 10.23
N LEU A 11 -3.27 -1.96 9.04
CA LEU A 11 -2.70 -3.30 8.91
C LEU A 11 -1.31 -3.39 9.55
N TYR A 12 -0.47 -2.37 9.37
CA TYR A 12 0.81 -2.25 10.05
C TYR A 12 0.65 -2.25 11.57
N MET A 13 -0.30 -1.46 12.10
CA MET A 13 -0.55 -1.41 13.53
C MET A 13 -1.05 -2.76 14.06
N ARG A 14 -1.94 -3.43 13.35
CA ARG A 14 -2.47 -4.75 13.75
C ARG A 14 -1.43 -5.85 13.72
N ALA A 15 -0.56 -5.87 12.71
CA ALA A 15 0.44 -6.92 12.52
C ALA A 15 1.70 -6.71 13.35
N LEU A 16 2.22 -5.48 13.38
CA LEU A 16 3.58 -5.19 13.87
C LEU A 16 3.61 -4.32 15.12
N GLN A 17 2.48 -3.73 15.53
CA GLN A 17 2.34 -2.93 16.74
C GLN A 17 1.08 -3.28 17.53
N PRO A 18 0.86 -4.56 17.89
CA PRO A 18 -0.39 -5.03 18.48
C PRO A 18 -0.70 -4.39 19.84
N GLN A 19 0.28 -3.76 20.49
CA GLN A 19 0.09 -3.00 21.74
C GLN A 19 -0.58 -1.63 21.52
N LYS A 20 -0.67 -1.16 20.29
CA LYS A 20 -1.33 0.10 19.93
C LYS A 20 -2.73 -0.16 19.38
N THR A 21 -3.67 0.72 19.72
CA THR A 21 -5.01 0.68 19.15
C THR A 21 -5.03 1.49 17.86
N PRO A 22 -5.38 0.92 16.71
CA PRO A 22 -5.51 1.67 15.47
C PRO A 22 -6.68 2.65 15.54
N CYS A 23 -6.50 3.85 14.98
CA CYS A 23 -7.57 4.84 14.88
C CYS A 23 -8.62 4.45 13.83
N VAL A 24 -8.20 3.79 12.75
CA VAL A 24 -9.09 3.32 11.67
C VAL A 24 -9.50 1.88 11.98
N THR A 25 -10.75 1.71 12.38
CA THR A 25 -11.38 0.41 12.68
C THR A 25 -12.68 0.30 11.90
N MET A 26 -13.22 -0.90 11.72
CA MET A 26 -14.50 -1.09 11.05
C MET A 26 -15.63 -0.28 11.71
N GLU A 27 -15.63 -0.21 13.04
CA GLU A 27 -16.61 0.58 13.80
C GLU A 27 -16.46 2.08 13.50
N ALA A 28 -15.22 2.61 13.57
CA ALA A 28 -14.96 4.02 13.30
C ALA A 28 -15.31 4.40 11.86
N MET A 29 -14.96 3.55 10.89
CA MET A 29 -15.29 3.73 9.47
C MET A 29 -16.81 3.78 9.24
N LYS A 30 -17.56 2.84 9.81
CA LYS A 30 -19.02 2.82 9.74
C LYS A 30 -19.63 4.07 10.38
N LYS A 31 -19.16 4.46 11.56
CA LYS A 31 -19.63 5.65 12.27
C LYS A 31 -19.33 6.94 11.49
N GLY A 32 -18.18 6.99 10.80
CA GLY A 32 -17.78 8.11 9.95
C GLY A 32 -18.48 8.15 8.59
N GLY A 33 -19.30 7.16 8.23
CA GLY A 33 -19.96 7.08 6.92
C GLY A 33 -18.98 6.78 5.77
N MET A 34 -17.88 6.08 6.07
CA MET A 34 -16.88 5.69 5.06
C MET A 34 -17.47 4.72 4.05
N SER A 35 -17.18 4.93 2.77
CA SER A 35 -17.57 4.04 1.68
C SER A 35 -16.41 3.23 1.14
N LEU A 36 -15.20 3.81 1.11
CA LEU A 36 -13.98 3.14 0.69
C LEU A 36 -12.81 3.59 1.57
N GLN A 37 -12.09 2.62 2.11
CA GLN A 37 -10.82 2.84 2.80
C GLN A 37 -9.72 2.09 2.08
N THR A 38 -8.67 2.78 1.68
CA THR A 38 -7.44 2.12 1.24
C THR A 38 -6.58 1.79 2.46
N CYS A 39 -6.27 0.50 2.62
CA CYS A 39 -5.42 -0.01 3.67
C CYS A 39 -4.07 -0.42 3.07
N THR A 40 -3.01 0.07 3.64
CA THR A 40 -1.66 -0.03 3.08
C THR A 40 -0.87 -1.15 3.74
N LEU A 41 -0.15 -1.91 2.91
CA LEU A 41 0.93 -2.80 3.31
C LEU A 41 2.21 -1.95 3.32
N TYR A 42 2.78 -1.73 4.49
CA TYR A 42 3.89 -0.81 4.69
C TYR A 42 5.20 -1.54 4.92
N ALA A 43 6.20 -1.30 4.08
CA ALA A 43 7.50 -1.96 4.17
C ALA A 43 8.29 -1.62 5.45
N GLY A 44 7.96 -0.52 6.08
CA GLY A 44 8.67 -0.03 7.26
C GLY A 44 9.91 0.81 6.94
N ASN A 45 10.51 1.35 7.98
CA ASN A 45 11.77 2.11 7.88
C ASN A 45 12.98 1.19 7.70
N ALA A 46 14.02 1.68 7.05
CA ALA A 46 15.32 1.01 6.90
C ALA A 46 16.01 0.62 8.24
N GLY A 47 15.51 1.04 9.37
CA GLY A 47 16.00 0.64 10.71
C GLY A 47 15.12 -0.37 11.42
N MET A 48 13.98 -0.75 10.87
CA MET A 48 13.09 -1.73 11.48
C MET A 48 13.58 -3.15 11.20
N ALA A 49 13.66 -3.97 12.24
CA ALA A 49 14.03 -5.38 12.11
C ALA A 49 13.02 -6.12 11.20
N GLY A 50 13.53 -7.03 10.37
CA GLY A 50 12.75 -7.87 9.47
C GLY A 50 12.79 -7.42 8.02
N HIS A 51 12.62 -8.38 7.13
CA HIS A 51 12.65 -8.19 5.70
C HIS A 51 11.38 -7.47 5.21
N PRO A 52 11.44 -6.51 4.27
CA PRO A 52 10.26 -5.77 3.79
C PRO A 52 9.11 -6.68 3.32
N TYR A 53 9.42 -7.69 2.56
CA TYR A 53 8.45 -8.68 2.10
C TYR A 53 7.74 -9.40 3.26
N ASP A 54 8.49 -9.86 4.28
CA ASP A 54 7.91 -10.60 5.42
C ASP A 54 6.97 -9.72 6.24
N LYS A 55 7.29 -8.43 6.38
CA LYS A 55 6.42 -7.44 7.04
C LYS A 55 5.12 -7.27 6.28
N ALA A 56 5.21 -7.03 4.97
CA ALA A 56 4.03 -6.91 4.11
C ALA A 56 3.15 -8.16 4.17
N MET A 57 3.74 -9.34 4.21
CA MET A 57 3.01 -10.60 4.36
C MET A 57 2.38 -10.77 5.74
N ALA A 58 2.99 -10.24 6.81
CA ALA A 58 2.37 -10.21 8.13
C ALA A 58 1.13 -9.29 8.13
N GLU A 59 1.23 -8.14 7.49
CA GLU A 59 0.12 -7.18 7.35
C GLU A 59 -1.00 -7.73 6.46
N TYR A 60 -0.65 -8.42 5.37
CA TYR A 60 -1.64 -9.10 4.53
C TYR A 60 -2.40 -10.19 5.33
N ARG A 61 -1.71 -10.99 6.15
CA ARG A 61 -2.35 -11.96 7.04
C ARG A 61 -3.25 -11.27 8.08
N ALA A 62 -2.87 -10.10 8.58
CA ALA A 62 -3.74 -9.30 9.45
C ALA A 62 -5.01 -8.86 8.72
N PHE A 63 -4.90 -8.45 7.45
CA PHE A 63 -6.07 -8.15 6.62
C PHE A 63 -6.98 -9.38 6.46
N GLU A 64 -6.45 -10.56 6.16
CA GLU A 64 -7.23 -11.79 6.04
C GLU A 64 -7.96 -12.12 7.35
N HIS A 65 -7.28 -11.96 8.49
CA HIS A 65 -7.91 -12.13 9.80
C HIS A 65 -9.07 -11.14 10.02
N LEU A 66 -8.90 -9.86 9.69
CA LEU A 66 -9.96 -8.85 9.79
C LEU A 66 -11.13 -9.13 8.84
N ARG A 67 -10.85 -9.64 7.64
CA ARG A 67 -11.88 -10.10 6.71
C ARG A 67 -12.74 -11.19 7.34
N ASP A 68 -12.12 -12.18 7.96
CA ASP A 68 -12.79 -13.37 8.49
C ASP A 68 -13.50 -13.08 9.83
N THR A 69 -13.01 -12.14 10.64
CA THR A 69 -13.53 -11.88 11.99
C THR A 69 -14.36 -10.60 12.12
N GLU A 70 -14.06 -9.56 11.34
CA GLU A 70 -14.71 -8.24 11.42
C GLU A 70 -15.52 -7.89 10.15
N GLY A 71 -15.55 -8.78 9.15
CA GLY A 71 -16.33 -8.61 7.92
C GLY A 71 -15.75 -7.54 6.98
N TRP A 72 -14.43 -7.36 6.96
CA TRP A 72 -13.77 -6.48 6.02
C TRP A 72 -13.94 -7.01 4.59
N THR A 73 -14.52 -6.21 3.71
CA THR A 73 -14.83 -6.60 2.33
C THR A 73 -13.86 -5.92 1.37
N ARG A 74 -12.92 -6.70 0.80
CA ARG A 74 -12.01 -6.21 -0.23
C ARG A 74 -12.75 -5.97 -1.54
N VAL A 75 -12.31 -4.92 -2.23
CA VAL A 75 -12.67 -4.62 -3.63
C VAL A 75 -11.42 -4.50 -4.48
N ASP A 76 -11.56 -4.70 -5.76
CA ASP A 76 -10.48 -4.62 -6.73
C ASP A 76 -10.50 -3.30 -7.53
N SER A 77 -11.51 -2.48 -7.32
CA SER A 77 -11.65 -1.17 -7.96
C SER A 77 -12.32 -0.17 -7.01
N PRO A 78 -11.90 1.11 -6.99
CA PRO A 78 -12.61 2.14 -6.26
C PRO A 78 -14.04 2.37 -6.80
N LEU A 79 -14.34 1.93 -8.01
CA LEU A 79 -15.69 2.02 -8.59
C LEU A 79 -16.69 1.05 -7.93
N GLU A 80 -16.21 0.12 -7.12
CA GLU A 80 -17.04 -0.78 -6.32
C GLU A 80 -17.45 -0.18 -4.95
N ALA A 81 -17.07 1.08 -4.68
CA ALA A 81 -17.51 1.79 -3.49
C ALA A 81 -19.04 1.98 -3.50
N GLU A 82 -19.67 1.72 -2.36
CA GLU A 82 -21.11 1.85 -2.17
C GLU A 82 -21.42 2.75 -0.97
N ASP A 83 -22.41 3.64 -1.11
CA ASP A 83 -22.87 4.46 0.01
C ASP A 83 -23.45 3.55 1.12
N GLY A 84 -23.03 3.79 2.35
CA GLY A 84 -23.47 3.01 3.52
C GLY A 84 -22.81 1.64 3.70
N LYS A 85 -21.83 1.28 2.85
CA LYS A 85 -21.03 0.05 3.00
C LYS A 85 -19.55 0.35 2.95
N VAL A 86 -18.83 -0.06 3.98
CA VAL A 86 -17.37 0.09 4.01
C VAL A 86 -16.73 -0.98 3.13
N LYS A 87 -15.99 -0.55 2.12
CA LYS A 87 -15.17 -1.37 1.24
C LYS A 87 -13.68 -1.09 1.49
N ILE A 88 -12.84 -2.09 1.27
CA ILE A 88 -11.40 -2.01 1.50
C ILE A 88 -10.66 -2.21 0.17
N LEU A 89 -9.82 -1.26 -0.20
CA LEU A 89 -8.84 -1.39 -1.26
C LEU A 89 -7.47 -1.63 -0.63
N LEU A 90 -6.67 -2.54 -1.20
CA LEU A 90 -5.30 -2.76 -0.73
C LEU A 90 -4.31 -1.97 -1.56
N SER A 91 -3.35 -1.36 -0.87
CA SER A 91 -2.21 -0.68 -1.47
C SER A 91 -0.89 -1.13 -0.85
N VAL A 92 0.21 -0.68 -1.44
CA VAL A 92 1.57 -0.80 -0.91
C VAL A 92 2.13 0.59 -0.67
N GLU A 93 2.84 0.79 0.44
CA GLU A 93 3.67 1.98 0.67
C GLU A 93 5.13 1.57 0.89
N GLY A 94 5.96 1.94 -0.10
CA GLY A 94 7.35 1.56 -0.17
C GLY A 94 7.57 0.34 -1.05
N GLY A 95 8.03 0.59 -2.29
CA GLY A 95 8.25 -0.45 -3.31
C GLY A 95 9.39 -1.41 -3.01
N GLU A 96 10.16 -1.21 -1.94
CA GLU A 96 11.11 -2.18 -1.42
C GLU A 96 10.47 -3.55 -1.09
N ILE A 97 9.16 -3.60 -0.91
CA ILE A 97 8.38 -4.84 -0.79
C ILE A 97 8.55 -5.73 -2.03
N PHE A 98 8.69 -5.12 -3.20
CA PHE A 98 8.87 -5.86 -4.46
C PHE A 98 10.30 -6.38 -4.65
N GLU A 99 11.28 -5.94 -3.84
CA GLU A 99 12.68 -6.38 -3.92
C GLU A 99 13.31 -6.19 -5.31
N GLY A 100 12.84 -5.20 -6.08
CA GLY A 100 13.24 -4.98 -7.46
C GLY A 100 12.83 -6.10 -8.45
N LYS A 101 11.85 -6.94 -8.09
CA LYS A 101 11.42 -8.11 -8.88
C LYS A 101 10.00 -7.91 -9.44
N VAL A 102 9.86 -8.01 -10.75
CA VAL A 102 8.56 -7.90 -11.44
C VAL A 102 7.58 -9.00 -10.96
N GLU A 103 8.09 -10.19 -10.68
CA GLU A 103 7.28 -11.31 -10.15
C GLU A 103 6.58 -10.96 -8.84
N ARG A 104 7.20 -10.12 -8.02
CA ARG A 104 6.58 -9.64 -6.78
C ARG A 104 5.39 -8.70 -7.03
N VAL A 105 5.46 -7.89 -8.08
CA VAL A 105 4.31 -7.06 -8.48
C VAL A 105 3.11 -7.93 -8.84
N HIS A 106 3.33 -8.99 -9.65
CA HIS A 106 2.29 -9.95 -9.99
C HIS A 106 1.74 -10.69 -8.78
N GLU A 107 2.62 -11.08 -7.85
CA GLU A 107 2.25 -11.75 -6.61
C GLU A 107 1.33 -10.87 -5.73
N PHE A 108 1.74 -9.63 -5.45
CA PHE A 108 0.93 -8.70 -4.66
C PHE A 108 -0.37 -8.29 -5.37
N TYR A 109 -0.35 -8.19 -6.70
CA TYR A 109 -1.58 -8.04 -7.47
C TYR A 109 -2.54 -9.23 -7.26
N GLY A 110 -2.02 -10.44 -7.22
CA GLY A 110 -2.78 -11.65 -6.89
C GLY A 110 -3.39 -11.61 -5.47
N TYR A 111 -2.70 -11.00 -4.51
CA TYR A 111 -3.22 -10.74 -3.16
C TYR A 111 -4.29 -9.62 -3.13
N GLY A 112 -4.52 -8.92 -4.23
CA GLY A 112 -5.54 -7.88 -4.35
C GLY A 112 -5.02 -6.45 -4.15
N VAL A 113 -3.72 -6.24 -4.17
CA VAL A 113 -3.14 -4.89 -4.21
C VAL A 113 -3.48 -4.25 -5.56
N ARG A 114 -3.96 -3.02 -5.55
CA ARG A 114 -4.37 -2.26 -6.76
C ARG A 114 -3.69 -0.91 -6.90
N MET A 115 -2.89 -0.51 -5.92
CA MET A 115 -2.12 0.72 -5.92
C MET A 115 -0.80 0.49 -5.18
N ALA A 116 0.28 1.12 -5.63
CA ALA A 116 1.55 1.06 -4.91
C ALA A 116 2.31 2.39 -4.99
N ALA A 117 2.73 2.91 -3.83
CA ALA A 117 3.72 3.96 -3.75
C ALA A 117 5.11 3.35 -3.94
N LEU A 118 5.87 3.93 -4.89
CA LEU A 118 7.14 3.36 -5.37
C LEU A 118 8.25 3.50 -4.34
N THR A 119 8.20 4.53 -3.52
CA THR A 119 9.14 4.80 -2.42
C THR A 119 8.37 5.20 -1.18
N TRP A 120 9.02 5.10 -0.02
CA TRP A 120 8.66 5.84 1.17
C TRP A 120 9.74 6.91 1.43
N ASN A 121 10.23 7.07 2.65
CA ASN A 121 11.23 8.10 2.99
C ASN A 121 12.66 7.78 2.55
N ASN A 122 12.95 6.51 2.25
CA ASN A 122 14.26 6.07 1.78
C ASN A 122 14.24 5.82 0.27
N GLU A 123 15.41 5.94 -0.37
CA GLU A 123 15.56 5.36 -1.70
C GLU A 123 15.53 3.83 -1.59
N ASN A 124 15.10 3.19 -2.65
CA ASN A 124 15.07 1.74 -2.81
C ASN A 124 15.53 1.33 -4.22
N GLU A 125 15.30 0.09 -4.62
CA GLU A 125 15.69 -0.43 -5.94
C GLU A 125 14.92 0.25 -7.07
N ILE A 126 13.74 0.84 -6.81
CA ILE A 126 12.83 1.42 -7.82
C ILE A 126 13.19 2.87 -8.12
N GLY A 127 13.51 3.65 -7.09
CA GLY A 127 13.71 5.08 -7.28
C GLY A 127 14.20 5.82 -6.04
N HIS A 128 14.20 7.13 -6.17
CA HIS A 128 14.68 8.05 -5.14
C HIS A 128 13.51 8.77 -4.48
N SER A 129 13.52 8.76 -3.14
CA SER A 129 12.51 9.48 -2.34
C SER A 129 12.82 10.98 -2.25
N ALA A 130 11.81 11.77 -1.89
CA ALA A 130 11.96 13.20 -1.62
C ALA A 130 12.99 13.51 -0.52
N LYS A 131 13.23 12.56 0.40
CA LYS A 131 14.21 12.71 1.48
C LYS A 131 15.62 12.22 1.13
N SER A 132 15.81 11.56 -0.01
CA SER A 132 17.13 11.03 -0.42
C SER A 132 18.15 12.14 -0.74
N GLY A 133 17.66 13.34 -1.11
CA GLY A 133 18.48 14.42 -1.60
C GLY A 133 19.01 14.22 -3.03
N SER A 134 18.69 13.09 -3.68
CA SER A 134 19.05 12.81 -5.06
C SER A 134 18.26 13.69 -6.03
N LYS A 135 18.89 13.99 -7.16
CA LYS A 135 18.24 14.64 -8.32
C LYS A 135 17.90 13.62 -9.43
N GLU A 136 18.25 12.37 -9.25
CA GLU A 136 17.90 11.28 -10.15
C GLU A 136 16.51 10.76 -9.81
N GLY A 137 15.73 10.34 -10.80
CA GLY A 137 14.36 9.88 -10.66
C GLY A 137 14.24 8.36 -10.52
N ILE A 138 13.45 7.76 -11.41
CA ILE A 138 13.18 6.32 -11.42
C ILE A 138 14.42 5.56 -11.91
N LYS A 139 14.81 4.53 -11.18
CA LYS A 139 15.94 3.65 -11.52
C LYS A 139 15.57 2.66 -12.63
N PRO A 140 16.54 2.04 -13.33
CA PRO A 140 16.25 1.11 -14.43
C PRO A 140 15.25 0.00 -14.08
N VAL A 141 15.41 -0.66 -12.93
CA VAL A 141 14.47 -1.70 -12.47
C VAL A 141 13.11 -1.12 -12.11
N GLY A 142 13.06 0.13 -11.67
CA GLY A 142 11.81 0.85 -11.40
C GLY A 142 10.94 0.99 -12.63
N TRP A 143 11.54 1.21 -13.79
CA TRP A 143 10.81 1.23 -15.07
C TRP A 143 10.22 -0.13 -15.45
N GLU A 144 10.88 -1.23 -15.10
CA GLU A 144 10.34 -2.59 -15.30
C GLU A 144 9.14 -2.83 -14.38
N ILE A 145 9.24 -2.42 -13.11
CA ILE A 145 8.16 -2.47 -12.13
C ILE A 145 6.95 -1.64 -12.60
N LEU A 146 7.18 -0.40 -13.05
CA LEU A 146 6.11 0.45 -13.57
C LEU A 146 5.41 -0.12 -14.79
N ARG A 147 6.14 -0.75 -15.72
CA ARG A 147 5.53 -1.44 -16.86
C ARG A 147 4.64 -2.58 -16.41
N ALA A 148 5.11 -3.42 -15.48
CA ALA A 148 4.29 -4.51 -14.93
C ALA A 148 3.04 -3.97 -14.22
N MET A 149 3.15 -2.89 -13.46
CA MET A 149 2.00 -2.23 -12.84
C MET A 149 1.01 -1.72 -13.90
N ALA A 150 1.49 -1.10 -14.97
CA ALA A 150 0.65 -0.60 -16.06
C ALA A 150 -0.09 -1.73 -16.80
N GLU A 151 0.59 -2.84 -17.10
CA GLU A 151 0.00 -4.03 -17.72
C GLU A 151 -1.11 -4.63 -16.86
N LEU A 152 -0.93 -4.65 -15.55
CA LEU A 152 -1.91 -5.10 -14.56
C LEU A 152 -3.01 -4.06 -14.24
N LYS A 153 -2.90 -2.84 -14.75
CA LYS A 153 -3.75 -1.71 -14.37
C LYS A 153 -3.72 -1.41 -12.86
N MET A 154 -2.58 -1.63 -12.25
CA MET A 154 -2.28 -1.23 -10.88
C MET A 154 -1.86 0.24 -10.89
N ALA A 155 -2.46 1.06 -10.04
CA ALA A 155 -2.13 2.48 -9.96
C ALA A 155 -0.74 2.69 -9.35
N ALA A 156 0.09 3.50 -10.00
CA ALA A 156 1.33 3.99 -9.41
C ALA A 156 1.02 5.25 -8.61
N ASP A 157 1.38 5.24 -7.32
CA ASP A 157 1.23 6.38 -6.42
C ASP A 157 2.58 7.11 -6.35
N PRO A 158 2.66 8.38 -6.79
CA PRO A 158 3.89 9.17 -6.76
C PRO A 158 4.22 9.74 -5.37
N SER A 159 3.43 9.45 -4.35
CA SER A 159 3.71 9.88 -2.98
C SER A 159 5.13 9.48 -2.58
N HIS A 160 5.81 10.38 -1.88
CA HIS A 160 7.19 10.21 -1.43
C HIS A 160 8.28 10.19 -2.51
N LEU A 161 7.97 10.13 -3.80
CA LEU A 161 8.98 10.31 -4.84
C LEU A 161 9.61 11.71 -4.75
N ASN A 162 10.87 11.83 -5.14
CA ASN A 162 11.47 13.13 -5.38
C ASN A 162 10.88 13.79 -6.65
N GLU A 163 11.20 15.07 -6.88
CA GLU A 163 10.65 15.82 -8.01
C GLU A 163 10.97 15.14 -9.36
N ALA A 164 12.19 14.62 -9.53
CA ALA A 164 12.59 13.95 -10.78
C ALA A 164 11.73 12.70 -11.02
N GLY A 165 11.62 11.81 -10.03
CA GLY A 165 10.82 10.58 -10.14
C GLY A 165 9.31 10.84 -10.30
N PHE A 166 8.82 12.00 -9.82
CA PHE A 166 7.43 12.39 -10.05
C PHE A 166 7.18 12.77 -11.53
N TRP A 167 8.15 13.39 -12.20
CA TRP A 167 8.01 13.81 -13.60
C TRP A 167 8.40 12.73 -14.61
N ASP A 168 9.13 11.70 -14.21
CA ASP A 168 9.42 10.52 -14.99
C ASP A 168 8.15 9.72 -15.34
#